data_fd8b43b70c3bbfabcae738c4c31d3171
#
_entry.id   fd8b43b70c3bbfabcae738c4c31d3171
#
_cell.length_a   1.000
_cell.length_b   1.000
_cell.length_c   1.000
_cell.angle_alpha   90.00
_cell.angle_beta   90.00
_cell.angle_gamma   90.00
#
_symmetry.space_group_name_H-M   'P 1'
#
loop_
_entity.id
_entity.type
_entity.pdbx_description
1 polymer ?
#
loop_
_entity_poly.entity_id
_entity_poly.type
_entity_poly.pdbx_seq_one_letter_code
_entity_poly.pdbx_strand_id
1 'polypeptide(L)'
;KIGIKRFIGFRVCWEGSGLIQALIKRRLWLWKNRLVPSVLLFFFMPIIAFLLISIPLKNIIRFSISGISYDIWVFPGLIFIIGSFGLYPLIYRELFELRIHRKVLINIALAPFSKSTLIFGNLIVAILEALAMSFFSILIYLSIVSIPFSIIEFTSLVFFLILYLFIIGNIYILLSITIDAITTMILTSFLFFIFIV
;
A
#
# COMPACT_ATOMS: atom_id res chain seq x y z
N LYS A 1 -26.22 -27.91 29.20
CA LYS A 1 -25.79 -28.73 28.01
C LYS A 1 -26.12 -28.06 26.64
N ILE A 2 -26.37 -26.74 26.58
CA ILE A 2 -26.78 -26.04 25.32
C ILE A 2 -25.64 -25.20 24.73
N GLY A 3 -24.51 -25.00 25.44
CA GLY A 3 -23.46 -24.07 25.03
C GLY A 3 -22.42 -24.58 24.02
N ILE A 4 -22.24 -25.88 23.87
CA ILE A 4 -21.08 -26.44 23.15
C ILE A 4 -21.35 -26.65 21.64
N LYS A 5 -22.60 -26.87 21.23
CA LYS A 5 -22.93 -27.10 19.81
C LYS A 5 -22.84 -25.84 18.91
N ARG A 6 -22.91 -24.63 19.45
CA ARG A 6 -22.76 -23.38 18.64
C ARG A 6 -21.31 -23.05 18.31
N PHE A 7 -20.34 -23.58 19.08
CA PHE A 7 -18.91 -23.31 18.80
C PHE A 7 -18.32 -24.19 17.69
N ILE A 8 -18.91 -25.35 17.45
CA ILE A 8 -18.41 -26.29 16.43
C ILE A 8 -18.82 -25.88 15.01
N GLY A 9 -19.95 -25.21 14.84
CA GLY A 9 -20.40 -24.68 13.54
C GLY A 9 -19.58 -23.50 13.02
N PHE A 10 -18.82 -22.83 13.88
CA PHE A 10 -17.95 -21.70 13.49
C PHE A 10 -16.59 -22.16 12.93
N ARG A 11 -16.28 -23.44 13.02
CA ARG A 11 -14.97 -24.01 12.70
C ARG A 11 -14.76 -24.39 11.23
N VAL A 12 -15.78 -24.38 10.39
CA VAL A 12 -15.71 -24.94 9.02
C VAL A 12 -15.70 -23.88 7.90
N CYS A 13 -15.87 -22.59 8.19
CA CYS A 13 -16.01 -21.55 7.15
C CYS A 13 -14.82 -20.60 6.99
N TRP A 14 -13.65 -20.87 7.58
CA TRP A 14 -12.48 -20.00 7.49
C TRP A 14 -11.33 -20.68 6.73
N GLU A 15 -11.58 -21.16 5.54
CA GLU A 15 -10.54 -21.32 4.52
C GLU A 15 -9.99 -19.94 4.18
N GLY A 16 -8.72 -19.85 3.78
CA GLY A 16 -7.98 -18.59 3.60
C GLY A 16 -8.72 -17.50 2.81
N SER A 17 -9.62 -17.85 1.91
CA SER A 17 -10.51 -16.93 1.19
C SER A 17 -11.46 -16.16 2.11
N GLY A 18 -12.01 -16.80 3.13
CA GLY A 18 -12.89 -16.16 4.12
C GLY A 18 -12.19 -15.12 4.98
N LEU A 19 -10.91 -15.36 5.34
CA LEU A 19 -10.10 -14.42 6.11
C LEU A 19 -9.81 -13.15 5.29
N ILE A 20 -9.35 -13.30 4.06
CA ILE A 20 -9.06 -12.18 3.16
C ILE A 20 -10.33 -11.33 2.94
N GLN A 21 -11.46 -11.98 2.68
CA GLN A 21 -12.74 -11.30 2.51
C GLN A 21 -13.19 -10.53 3.77
N ALA A 22 -12.97 -11.10 4.96
CA ALA A 22 -13.25 -10.42 6.22
C ALA A 22 -12.34 -9.21 6.44
N LEU A 23 -11.05 -9.31 6.10
CA LEU A 23 -10.11 -8.20 6.17
C LEU A 23 -10.49 -7.08 5.20
N ILE A 24 -10.87 -7.41 3.96
CA ILE A 24 -11.36 -6.43 2.97
C ILE A 24 -12.62 -5.73 3.47
N LYS A 25 -13.62 -6.48 3.97
CA LYS A 25 -14.86 -5.91 4.52
C LYS A 25 -14.58 -4.99 5.71
N ARG A 26 -13.71 -5.42 6.63
CA ARG A 26 -13.26 -4.58 7.75
C ARG A 26 -12.64 -3.28 7.23
N ARG A 27 -11.83 -3.35 6.18
CA ARG A 27 -11.16 -2.19 5.60
C ARG A 27 -12.13 -1.22 4.95
N LEU A 28 -13.05 -1.73 4.15
CA LEU A 28 -14.12 -0.93 3.54
C LEU A 28 -14.99 -0.23 4.59
N TRP A 29 -15.29 -0.93 5.70
CA TRP A 29 -16.03 -0.32 6.81
C TRP A 29 -15.24 0.80 7.50
N LEU A 30 -13.94 0.63 7.70
CA LEU A 30 -13.07 1.69 8.24
C LEU A 30 -13.00 2.90 7.29
N TRP A 31 -12.94 2.68 5.99
CA TRP A 31 -13.00 3.74 4.99
C TRP A 31 -14.32 4.50 5.05
N LYS A 32 -15.43 3.77 5.13
CA LYS A 32 -16.77 4.40 5.26
C LYS A 32 -16.86 5.31 6.48
N ASN A 33 -16.27 4.92 7.59
CA ASN A 33 -16.28 5.72 8.81
C ASN A 33 -15.29 6.91 8.80
N ARG A 34 -14.33 6.92 7.89
CA ARG A 34 -13.29 7.95 7.74
C ARG A 34 -13.22 8.48 6.31
N LEU A 35 -14.36 8.64 5.65
CA LEU A 35 -14.42 9.06 4.24
C LEU A 35 -13.69 10.37 4.00
N VAL A 36 -13.95 11.40 4.80
CA VAL A 36 -13.36 12.73 4.60
C VAL A 36 -11.83 12.69 4.63
N PRO A 37 -11.16 12.21 5.70
CA PRO A 37 -9.71 12.18 5.72
C PRO A 37 -9.11 11.23 4.67
N SER A 38 -9.78 10.12 4.34
CA SER A 38 -9.30 9.21 3.31
C SER A 38 -9.37 9.82 1.92
N VAL A 39 -10.48 10.46 1.55
CA VAL A 39 -10.64 11.15 0.26
C VAL A 39 -9.64 12.30 0.13
N LEU A 40 -9.48 13.11 1.17
CA LEU A 40 -8.49 14.18 1.18
C LEU A 40 -7.08 13.63 0.91
N LEU A 41 -6.68 12.55 1.58
CA LEU A 41 -5.37 11.93 1.40
C LEU A 41 -5.19 11.41 -0.04
N PHE A 42 -6.21 10.77 -0.62
CA PHE A 42 -6.18 10.26 -1.98
C PHE A 42 -6.02 11.36 -3.04
N PHE A 43 -6.60 12.55 -2.81
CA PHE A 43 -6.48 13.68 -3.72
C PHE A 43 -5.21 14.51 -3.47
N PHE A 44 -4.91 14.85 -2.23
CA PHE A 44 -3.80 15.75 -1.91
C PHE A 44 -2.45 15.09 -2.08
N MET A 45 -2.31 13.80 -1.77
CA MET A 45 -1.02 13.11 -1.85
C MET A 45 -0.43 13.11 -3.27
N PRO A 46 -1.16 12.77 -4.35
CA PRO A 46 -0.66 12.88 -5.72
C PRO A 46 -0.29 14.32 -6.11
N ILE A 47 -1.12 15.28 -5.74
CA ILE A 47 -0.88 16.70 -6.06
C ILE A 47 0.38 17.21 -5.35
N ILE A 48 0.53 16.89 -4.07
CA ILE A 48 1.73 17.26 -3.29
C ILE A 48 2.98 16.59 -3.87
N ALA A 49 2.91 15.31 -4.21
CA ALA A 49 4.03 14.60 -4.83
C ALA A 49 4.42 15.24 -6.19
N PHE A 50 3.44 15.60 -7.00
CA PHE A 50 3.68 16.30 -8.26
C PHE A 50 4.34 17.67 -8.03
N LEU A 51 3.80 18.48 -7.11
CA LEU A 51 4.32 19.82 -6.81
C LEU A 51 5.74 19.78 -6.21
N LEU A 52 6.00 18.87 -5.28
CA LEU A 52 7.27 18.81 -4.56
C LEU A 52 8.38 18.10 -5.34
N ILE A 53 8.04 17.13 -6.18
CA ILE A 53 9.02 16.31 -6.89
C ILE A 53 9.09 16.73 -8.37
N SER A 54 7.97 16.75 -9.09
CA SER A 54 7.99 16.94 -10.53
C SER A 54 8.35 18.37 -10.93
N ILE A 55 7.77 19.38 -10.29
CA ILE A 55 8.01 20.78 -10.69
C ILE A 55 9.46 21.22 -10.44
N PRO A 56 10.08 20.98 -9.26
CA PRO A 56 11.47 21.35 -9.06
C PRO A 56 12.43 20.63 -10.01
N LEU A 57 12.22 19.34 -10.21
CA LEU A 57 13.09 18.56 -11.10
C LEU A 57 12.93 18.93 -12.57
N LYS A 58 11.75 19.34 -13.02
CA LYS A 58 11.50 19.83 -14.39
C LYS A 58 12.34 21.06 -14.74
N ASN A 59 12.63 21.91 -13.75
CA ASN A 59 13.48 23.08 -13.96
C ASN A 59 14.95 22.70 -14.16
N ILE A 60 15.38 21.56 -13.64
CA ILE A 60 16.75 21.04 -13.74
C ILE A 60 16.89 20.14 -14.96
N ILE A 61 15.93 19.22 -15.15
CA ILE A 61 15.96 18.18 -16.17
C ILE A 61 14.78 18.43 -17.15
N ARG A 62 15.05 19.06 -18.27
CA ARG A 62 14.01 19.34 -19.28
C ARG A 62 13.69 18.14 -20.15
N PHE A 63 14.69 17.36 -20.51
CA PHE A 63 14.58 16.19 -21.38
C PHE A 63 15.33 15.01 -20.79
N SER A 64 14.83 13.79 -21.06
CA SER A 64 15.59 12.57 -20.79
C SER A 64 16.71 12.40 -21.81
N ILE A 65 17.61 11.44 -21.56
CA ILE A 65 18.72 11.08 -22.47
C ILE A 65 18.21 10.69 -23.88
N SER A 66 16.99 10.15 -23.97
CA SER A 66 16.32 9.75 -25.23
C SER A 66 15.55 10.88 -25.93
N GLY A 67 15.60 12.12 -25.44
CA GLY A 67 14.86 13.24 -26.00
C GLY A 67 13.35 13.26 -25.67
N ILE A 68 12.88 12.33 -24.84
CA ILE A 68 11.49 12.28 -24.37
C ILE A 68 11.27 13.44 -23.38
N SER A 69 10.11 14.08 -23.42
CA SER A 69 9.78 15.15 -22.47
C SER A 69 9.83 14.66 -21.03
N TYR A 70 10.32 15.49 -20.12
CA TYR A 70 10.45 15.17 -18.69
C TYR A 70 9.15 14.64 -18.08
N ASP A 71 8.02 15.25 -18.41
CA ASP A 71 6.71 14.92 -17.85
C ASP A 71 6.30 13.45 -18.13
N ILE A 72 6.63 12.93 -19.32
CA ILE A 72 6.34 11.55 -19.70
C ILE A 72 7.27 10.58 -18.98
N TRP A 73 8.55 10.94 -18.86
CA TRP A 73 9.57 10.09 -18.27
C TRP A 73 9.40 9.93 -16.75
N VAL A 74 9.06 11.02 -16.05
CA VAL A 74 8.93 10.99 -14.58
C VAL A 74 7.62 10.38 -14.08
N PHE A 75 6.61 10.35 -14.93
CA PHE A 75 5.26 9.90 -14.58
C PHE A 75 5.20 8.51 -13.95
N PRO A 76 5.82 7.44 -14.52
CA PRO A 76 5.82 6.13 -13.87
C PRO A 76 6.46 6.19 -12.47
N GLY A 77 7.60 6.86 -12.32
CA GLY A 77 8.29 7.00 -11.04
C GLY A 77 7.42 7.61 -9.95
N LEU A 78 6.66 8.67 -10.27
CA LEU A 78 5.74 9.28 -9.32
C LEU A 78 4.64 8.31 -8.86
N ILE A 79 4.12 7.46 -9.75
CA ILE A 79 3.10 6.46 -9.40
C ILE A 79 3.67 5.41 -8.45
N PHE A 80 4.90 4.94 -8.67
CA PHE A 80 5.58 4.00 -7.78
C PHE A 80 5.81 4.62 -6.39
N ILE A 81 6.25 5.88 -6.33
CA ILE A 81 6.42 6.64 -5.09
C ILE A 81 5.10 6.71 -4.30
N ILE A 82 4.01 7.09 -4.95
CA ILE A 82 2.69 7.22 -4.31
C ILE A 82 2.17 5.86 -3.84
N GLY A 83 2.35 4.82 -4.64
CA GLY A 83 2.01 3.46 -4.25
C GLY A 83 2.72 3.03 -2.97
N SER A 84 4.02 3.34 -2.84
CA SER A 84 4.81 3.06 -1.63
C SER A 84 4.31 3.85 -0.42
N PHE A 85 3.99 5.13 -0.59
CA PHE A 85 3.40 5.94 0.47
C PHE A 85 2.01 5.46 0.89
N GLY A 86 1.23 4.90 -0.03
CA GLY A 86 -0.05 4.26 0.29
C GLY A 86 0.12 2.98 1.11
N LEU A 87 1.14 2.19 0.79
CA LEU A 87 1.38 0.88 1.39
C LEU A 87 1.93 0.96 2.83
N TYR A 88 2.88 1.88 3.09
CA TYR A 88 3.60 1.98 4.36
C TYR A 88 2.69 2.18 5.58
N PRO A 89 1.76 3.17 5.62
CA PRO A 89 0.94 3.41 6.80
C PRO A 89 0.03 2.24 7.17
N LEU A 90 -0.33 1.43 6.17
CA LEU A 90 -1.18 0.27 6.36
C LEU A 90 -0.45 -0.85 7.07
N ILE A 91 0.72 -1.23 6.56
CA ILE A 91 1.54 -2.28 7.14
C ILE A 91 2.02 -1.84 8.54
N TYR A 92 2.42 -0.58 8.70
CA TYR A 92 2.77 -0.01 9.99
C TYR A 92 1.65 -0.21 11.01
N ARG A 93 0.42 0.19 10.69
CA ARG A 93 -0.70 0.13 11.62
C ARG A 93 -1.16 -1.30 11.91
N GLU A 94 -1.21 -2.18 10.91
CA GLU A 94 -1.75 -3.52 11.05
C GLU A 94 -0.74 -4.51 11.67
N LEU A 95 0.54 -4.25 11.60
CA LEU A 95 1.56 -5.14 12.14
C LEU A 95 2.36 -4.50 13.28
N PHE A 96 3.04 -3.39 13.02
CA PHE A 96 3.90 -2.78 14.03
C PHE A 96 3.12 -2.20 15.22
N GLU A 97 2.08 -1.40 14.97
CA GLU A 97 1.26 -0.80 16.03
C GLU A 97 0.56 -1.87 16.88
N LEU A 98 -0.01 -2.91 16.24
CA LEU A 98 -0.66 -4.01 16.95
C LEU A 98 0.34 -4.85 17.76
N ARG A 99 1.59 -4.97 17.31
CA ARG A 99 2.64 -5.70 18.02
C ARG A 99 3.17 -4.91 19.21
N ILE A 100 3.61 -3.69 18.99
CA ILE A 100 4.38 -2.91 19.99
C ILE A 100 3.46 -2.15 20.95
N HIS A 101 2.51 -1.34 20.40
CA HIS A 101 1.72 -0.46 21.24
C HIS A 101 0.52 -1.16 21.86
N ARG A 102 -0.22 -1.94 21.08
CA ARG A 102 -1.45 -2.58 21.56
C ARG A 102 -1.22 -3.97 22.13
N LYS A 103 -0.11 -4.62 21.81
CA LYS A 103 0.25 -5.99 22.22
C LYS A 103 -0.83 -7.04 21.91
N VAL A 104 -1.71 -6.75 20.95
CA VAL A 104 -2.84 -7.60 20.56
C VAL A 104 -2.42 -8.62 19.52
N LEU A 105 -1.31 -8.42 18.81
CA LEU A 105 -0.84 -9.32 17.76
C LEU A 105 -0.60 -10.74 18.30
N ILE A 106 -0.16 -10.87 19.55
CA ILE A 106 0.03 -12.17 20.21
C ILE A 106 -1.30 -12.93 20.30
N ASN A 107 -2.39 -12.26 20.72
CA ASN A 107 -3.71 -12.87 20.82
C ASN A 107 -4.26 -13.27 19.44
N ILE A 108 -3.97 -12.47 18.41
CA ILE A 108 -4.34 -12.77 17.03
C ILE A 108 -3.52 -13.97 16.52
N ALA A 109 -2.23 -14.07 16.88
CA ALA A 109 -1.36 -15.18 16.50
C ALA A 109 -1.71 -16.49 17.21
N LEU A 110 -2.41 -16.45 18.35
CA LEU A 110 -2.95 -17.62 19.06
C LEU A 110 -4.28 -18.11 18.48
N ALA A 111 -4.91 -17.32 17.60
CA ALA A 111 -6.12 -17.73 16.91
C ALA A 111 -5.85 -18.94 15.99
N PRO A 112 -6.85 -19.78 15.69
CA PRO A 112 -6.68 -21.03 14.95
C PRO A 112 -6.46 -20.82 13.44
N PHE A 113 -5.75 -19.76 13.07
CA PHE A 113 -5.36 -19.47 11.67
C PHE A 113 -3.87 -19.68 11.46
N SER A 114 -3.48 -20.03 10.23
CA SER A 114 -2.06 -20.04 9.91
C SER A 114 -1.50 -18.61 9.93
N LYS A 115 -0.35 -18.44 10.56
CA LYS A 115 0.34 -17.13 10.66
C LYS A 115 0.65 -16.57 9.27
N SER A 116 1.01 -17.44 8.33
CA SER A 116 1.27 -17.08 6.94
C SER A 116 0.03 -16.50 6.27
N THR A 117 -1.14 -17.12 6.44
CA THR A 117 -2.41 -16.64 5.86
C THR A 117 -2.78 -15.26 6.40
N LEU A 118 -2.51 -14.98 7.68
CA LEU A 118 -2.75 -13.68 8.28
C LEU A 118 -1.83 -12.60 7.67
N ILE A 119 -0.53 -12.89 7.55
CA ILE A 119 0.46 -11.96 7.00
C ILE A 119 0.15 -11.67 5.52
N PHE A 120 -0.04 -12.71 4.71
CA PHE A 120 -0.40 -12.56 3.30
C PHE A 120 -1.74 -11.88 3.10
N GLY A 121 -2.73 -12.15 3.94
CA GLY A 121 -4.02 -11.47 3.89
C GLY A 121 -3.89 -9.96 4.12
N ASN A 122 -3.12 -9.54 5.12
CA ASN A 122 -2.84 -8.13 5.36
C ASN A 122 -2.04 -7.49 4.22
N LEU A 123 -1.06 -8.21 3.65
CA LEU A 123 -0.29 -7.75 2.50
C LEU A 123 -1.19 -7.50 1.28
N ILE A 124 -2.04 -8.46 0.93
CA ILE A 124 -2.97 -8.33 -0.21
C ILE A 124 -3.89 -7.13 -0.03
N VAL A 125 -4.48 -6.96 1.16
CA VAL A 125 -5.36 -5.81 1.44
C VAL A 125 -4.60 -4.50 1.34
N ALA A 126 -3.37 -4.44 1.83
CA ALA A 126 -2.53 -3.25 1.73
C ALA A 126 -2.16 -2.92 0.27
N ILE A 127 -1.82 -3.94 -0.54
CA ILE A 127 -1.55 -3.77 -1.98
C ILE A 127 -2.79 -3.26 -2.72
N LEU A 128 -3.98 -3.80 -2.45
CA LEU A 128 -5.22 -3.35 -3.08
C LEU A 128 -5.51 -1.87 -2.78
N GLU A 129 -5.28 -1.42 -1.55
CA GLU A 129 -5.45 -0.02 -1.16
C GLU A 129 -4.39 0.89 -1.82
N ALA A 130 -3.13 0.45 -1.86
CA ALA A 130 -2.07 1.16 -2.55
C ALA A 130 -2.31 1.26 -4.07
N LEU A 131 -2.81 0.18 -4.69
CA LEU A 131 -3.23 0.19 -6.10
C LEU A 131 -4.38 1.16 -6.36
N ALA A 132 -5.38 1.20 -5.48
CA ALA A 132 -6.46 2.16 -5.60
C ALA A 132 -5.91 3.61 -5.54
N MET A 133 -5.00 3.91 -4.61
CA MET A 133 -4.35 5.22 -4.50
C MET A 133 -3.54 5.56 -5.75
N SER A 134 -2.75 4.61 -6.27
CA SER A 134 -1.99 4.79 -7.51
C SER A 134 -2.90 5.01 -8.71
N PHE A 135 -4.02 4.29 -8.81
CA PHE A 135 -5.00 4.48 -9.88
C PHE A 135 -5.62 5.88 -9.87
N PHE A 136 -6.02 6.39 -8.70
CA PHE A 136 -6.47 7.78 -8.57
C PHE A 136 -5.39 8.78 -8.96
N SER A 137 -4.13 8.50 -8.63
CA SER A 137 -2.99 9.34 -9.02
C SER A 137 -2.79 9.37 -10.54
N ILE A 138 -2.95 8.23 -11.21
CA ILE A 138 -2.93 8.16 -12.67
C ILE A 138 -4.01 9.06 -13.27
N LEU A 139 -5.25 8.98 -12.78
CA LEU A 139 -6.35 9.82 -13.28
C LEU A 139 -6.06 11.32 -13.10
N ILE A 140 -5.52 11.72 -11.94
CA ILE A 140 -5.16 13.11 -11.67
C ILE A 140 -4.05 13.58 -12.62
N TYR A 141 -3.00 12.79 -12.81
CA TYR A 141 -1.88 13.15 -13.67
C TYR A 141 -2.27 13.21 -15.14
N LEU A 142 -3.09 12.29 -15.63
CA LEU A 142 -3.61 12.34 -16.99
C LEU A 142 -4.49 13.58 -17.24
N SER A 143 -5.10 14.13 -16.19
CA SER A 143 -5.87 15.38 -16.29
C SER A 143 -4.97 16.62 -16.34
N ILE A 144 -3.76 16.55 -15.77
CA ILE A 144 -2.81 17.67 -15.73
C ILE A 144 -1.87 17.65 -16.94
N VAL A 145 -1.41 16.47 -17.31
CA VAL A 145 -0.43 16.27 -18.39
C VAL A 145 -1.05 15.36 -19.44
N SER A 146 -1.14 15.86 -20.68
CA SER A 146 -1.61 15.06 -21.82
C SER A 146 -0.51 14.07 -22.23
N ILE A 147 -0.55 12.86 -21.66
CA ILE A 147 0.42 11.81 -21.96
C ILE A 147 -0.24 10.83 -22.93
N PRO A 148 0.32 10.62 -24.14
CA PRO A 148 -0.18 9.63 -25.08
C PRO A 148 0.24 8.22 -24.61
N PHE A 149 -0.62 7.55 -23.84
CA PHE A 149 -0.40 6.15 -23.46
C PHE A 149 -1.02 5.18 -24.46
N SER A 150 -0.21 4.23 -24.92
CA SER A 150 -0.69 3.01 -25.54
C SER A 150 -1.30 2.08 -24.47
N ILE A 151 -2.28 1.27 -24.85
CA ILE A 151 -2.89 0.26 -23.96
C ILE A 151 -1.81 -0.72 -23.43
N ILE A 152 -0.82 -1.04 -24.26
CA ILE A 152 0.28 -1.94 -23.91
C ILE A 152 1.16 -1.32 -22.80
N GLU A 153 1.49 -0.03 -22.93
CA GLU A 153 2.30 0.70 -21.94
C GLU A 153 1.57 0.82 -20.62
N PHE A 154 0.28 1.09 -20.64
CA PHE A 154 -0.55 1.15 -19.43
C PHE A 154 -0.62 -0.21 -18.73
N THR A 155 -0.84 -1.29 -19.46
CA THR A 155 -0.89 -2.65 -18.90
C THR A 155 0.46 -3.05 -18.31
N SER A 156 1.55 -2.73 -18.99
CA SER A 156 2.92 -2.93 -18.52
C SER A 156 3.18 -2.18 -17.23
N LEU A 157 2.79 -0.90 -17.14
CA LEU A 157 2.94 -0.08 -15.94
C LEU A 157 2.19 -0.69 -14.75
N VAL A 158 0.94 -1.12 -14.94
CA VAL A 158 0.15 -1.74 -13.87
C VAL A 158 0.77 -3.07 -13.42
N PHE A 159 1.25 -3.88 -14.34
CA PHE A 159 1.93 -5.15 -14.03
C PHE A 159 3.19 -4.92 -13.18
N PHE A 160 4.08 -4.03 -13.60
CA PHE A 160 5.28 -3.70 -12.84
C PHE A 160 4.96 -3.04 -11.51
N LEU A 161 3.92 -2.21 -11.42
CA LEU A 161 3.46 -1.62 -10.18
C LEU A 161 3.03 -2.69 -9.16
N ILE A 162 2.29 -3.70 -9.58
CA ILE A 162 1.88 -4.82 -8.70
C ILE A 162 3.11 -5.57 -8.18
N LEU A 163 4.05 -5.92 -9.06
CA LEU A 163 5.30 -6.59 -8.66
C LEU A 163 6.11 -5.75 -7.66
N TYR A 164 6.24 -4.47 -7.95
CA TYR A 164 6.94 -3.52 -7.09
C TYR A 164 6.29 -3.43 -5.71
N LEU A 165 4.97 -3.22 -5.63
CA LEU A 165 4.24 -3.16 -4.37
C LEU A 165 4.34 -4.46 -3.57
N PHE A 166 4.37 -5.60 -4.25
CA PHE A 166 4.57 -6.88 -3.59
C PHE A 166 5.96 -6.99 -2.96
N ILE A 167 7.02 -6.59 -3.66
CA ILE A 167 8.39 -6.61 -3.15
C ILE A 167 8.53 -5.64 -1.96
N ILE A 168 8.12 -4.39 -2.13
CA ILE A 168 8.20 -3.36 -1.08
C ILE A 168 7.35 -3.75 0.13
N GLY A 169 6.15 -4.30 -0.11
CA GLY A 169 5.27 -4.76 0.96
C GLY A 169 5.91 -5.84 1.83
N ASN A 170 6.60 -6.81 1.22
CA ASN A 170 7.34 -7.82 1.97
C ASN A 170 8.50 -7.22 2.79
N ILE A 171 9.21 -6.23 2.25
CA ILE A 171 10.26 -5.51 2.98
C ILE A 171 9.65 -4.78 4.19
N TYR A 172 8.55 -4.06 4.02
CA TYR A 172 7.89 -3.35 5.12
C TYR A 172 7.35 -4.31 6.19
N ILE A 173 6.84 -5.48 5.79
CA ILE A 173 6.44 -6.53 6.75
C ILE A 173 7.66 -7.00 7.55
N LEU A 174 8.77 -7.31 6.88
CA LEU A 174 10.00 -7.74 7.53
C LEU A 174 10.46 -6.68 8.53
N LEU A 175 10.53 -5.41 8.13
CA LEU A 175 10.89 -4.30 9.01
C LEU A 175 9.92 -4.17 10.21
N SER A 176 8.61 -4.31 9.97
CA SER A 176 7.61 -4.20 11.04
C SER A 176 7.67 -5.32 12.07
N ILE A 177 8.21 -6.48 11.69
CA ILE A 177 8.36 -7.64 12.59
C ILE A 177 9.70 -7.60 13.32
N THR A 178 10.77 -7.11 12.69
CA THR A 178 12.14 -7.15 13.23
C THR A 178 12.48 -5.95 14.11
N ILE A 179 11.91 -4.79 13.83
CA ILE A 179 12.26 -3.53 14.50
C ILE A 179 11.28 -3.25 15.63
N ASP A 180 11.80 -2.94 16.84
CA ASP A 180 10.99 -2.64 18.02
C ASP A 180 10.84 -1.13 18.28
N ALA A 181 11.78 -0.31 17.83
CA ALA A 181 11.73 1.14 18.00
C ALA A 181 11.08 1.83 16.80
N ILE A 182 10.10 2.69 17.06
CA ILE A 182 9.37 3.43 16.02
C ILE A 182 10.31 4.33 15.19
N THR A 183 11.26 5.00 15.84
CA THR A 183 12.23 5.89 15.19
C THR A 183 13.10 5.12 14.19
N THR A 184 13.58 3.94 14.60
CA THR A 184 14.38 3.07 13.73
C THR A 184 13.56 2.54 12.56
N MET A 185 12.29 2.19 12.78
CA MET A 185 11.42 1.73 11.70
C MET A 185 11.16 2.83 10.65
N ILE A 186 10.89 4.06 11.08
CA ILE A 186 10.70 5.20 10.18
C ILE A 186 11.98 5.47 9.40
N LEU A 187 13.13 5.53 10.09
CA LEU A 187 14.42 5.81 9.46
C LEU A 187 14.80 4.73 8.42
N THR A 188 14.70 3.46 8.79
CA THR A 188 15.01 2.35 7.87
C THR A 188 14.06 2.30 6.68
N SER A 189 12.76 2.54 6.89
CA SER A 189 11.79 2.61 5.80
C SER A 189 12.11 3.75 4.83
N PHE A 190 12.51 4.91 5.36
CA PHE A 190 12.91 6.05 4.56
C PHE A 190 14.21 5.79 3.78
N LEU A 191 15.21 5.16 4.39
CA LEU A 191 16.43 4.74 3.71
C LEU A 191 16.13 3.75 2.58
N PHE A 192 15.35 2.70 2.83
CA PHE A 192 14.96 1.76 1.78
C PHE A 192 14.22 2.46 0.63
N PHE A 193 13.36 3.41 0.95
CA PHE A 193 12.66 4.19 -0.06
C PHE A 193 13.63 4.98 -0.96
N ILE A 194 14.65 5.64 -0.38
CA ILE A 194 15.67 6.37 -1.14
C ILE A 194 16.51 5.43 -2.03
N PHE A 195 16.81 4.22 -1.56
CA PHE A 195 17.64 3.27 -2.33
C PHE A 195 16.87 2.60 -3.48
N ILE A 196 15.55 2.57 -3.46
CA ILE A 196 14.72 1.86 -4.43
C ILE A 196 14.13 2.80 -5.48
N VAL A 197 13.93 4.06 -5.13
CA VAL A 197 13.46 5.13 -6.05
C VAL A 197 14.64 5.82 -6.71
#